data_710c79ef81891e9bbd8472ead134ba6f
#
_entry.id   710c79ef81891e9bbd8472ead134ba6f
#
_cell.length_a   1.000
_cell.length_b   1.000
_cell.length_c   1.000
_cell.angle_alpha   90.00
_cell.angle_beta   90.00
_cell.angle_gamma   90.00
#
_symmetry.space_group_name_H-M   'P 1'
#
loop_
_entity.id
_entity.type
_entity.pdbx_description
1 polymer ?
#
loop_
_entity_poly.entity_id
_entity_poly.type
_entity_poly.pdbx_seq_one_letter_code
_entity_poly.pdbx_strand_id
1 'polypeptide(L)'
;PHCGDCNACIPARVPVAVFEPNSQQKRILKKNRDLQVEEISPFPSDEIYDLYQRYICARHADGDMYPPNREQFASFLVKDWHFCRFFTFRDATNKLLAVAVTDKMANGISAVYTFFDPEEHKRSLGRFAILWQIEHTRSLDMDAVYLGYWIKDCRKMNYKTEYRPVEMLVNQRWVRLT
;
A
#
# COMPACT_ATOMS: atom_id res chain seq x y z
N PRO A 1 16.60 7.40 -0.25
CA PRO A 1 16.92 8.57 -1.04
C PRO A 1 18.43 8.74 -1.15
N HIS A 2 18.90 9.03 -2.38
CA HIS A 2 20.33 9.16 -2.66
C HIS A 2 20.76 10.63 -2.78
N CYS A 3 19.94 11.55 -2.27
CA CYS A 3 20.19 12.99 -2.32
C CYS A 3 21.01 13.40 -1.09
N GLY A 4 22.27 13.83 -1.24
CA GLY A 4 23.19 14.14 -0.14
C GLY A 4 22.58 15.01 0.97
N ASP A 5 22.31 16.27 0.71
CA ASP A 5 21.84 17.23 1.74
C ASP A 5 20.30 17.46 1.73
N CYS A 6 19.52 16.59 1.06
CA CYS A 6 18.09 16.76 0.92
C CYS A 6 17.32 16.08 2.08
N ASN A 7 16.54 16.86 2.83
CA ASN A 7 15.68 16.40 3.92
C ASN A 7 14.18 16.34 3.55
N ALA A 8 13.84 16.33 2.26
CA ALA A 8 12.45 16.38 1.80
C ALA A 8 11.66 15.07 2.04
N CYS A 9 12.35 13.92 2.12
CA CYS A 9 11.73 12.60 2.29
C CYS A 9 11.45 12.33 3.77
N ILE A 10 10.21 12.51 4.20
CA ILE A 10 9.80 12.34 5.60
C ILE A 10 9.07 10.99 5.72
N PRO A 11 9.57 10.01 6.51
CA PRO A 11 8.84 8.77 6.77
C PRO A 11 7.50 9.04 7.42
N ALA A 12 6.45 8.34 6.97
CA ALA A 12 5.09 8.47 7.47
C ALA A 12 4.55 7.12 7.92
N ARG A 13 3.79 7.11 9.03
CA ARG A 13 3.06 5.93 9.52
C ARG A 13 1.69 6.30 10.09
N VAL A 14 0.79 5.34 10.11
CA VAL A 14 -0.53 5.48 10.73
C VAL A 14 -0.53 4.66 12.02
N PRO A 15 -0.69 5.29 13.21
CA PRO A 15 -0.84 4.58 14.48
C PRO A 15 -2.20 3.90 14.54
N VAL A 16 -2.25 2.56 14.45
CA VAL A 16 -3.50 1.84 14.21
C VAL A 16 -4.47 1.87 15.39
N ALA A 17 -3.96 1.94 16.63
CA ALA A 17 -4.79 1.93 17.84
C ALA A 17 -5.73 3.16 17.95
N VAL A 18 -5.30 4.30 17.39
CA VAL A 18 -6.03 5.58 17.48
C VAL A 18 -6.57 6.06 16.12
N PHE A 19 -6.40 5.28 15.08
CA PHE A 19 -6.93 5.62 13.77
C PHE A 19 -8.43 5.34 13.70
N GLU A 20 -9.18 6.35 13.27
CA GLU A 20 -10.61 6.24 13.02
C GLU A 20 -10.92 6.64 11.57
N PRO A 21 -11.52 5.76 10.76
CA PRO A 21 -11.83 6.07 9.38
C PRO A 21 -12.90 7.18 9.31
N ASN A 22 -12.64 8.20 8.50
CA ASN A 22 -13.61 9.26 8.22
C ASN A 22 -14.80 8.74 7.36
N SER A 23 -15.79 9.60 7.12
CA SER A 23 -17.02 9.21 6.39
C SER A 23 -16.74 8.68 4.97
N GLN A 24 -15.75 9.24 4.26
CA GLN A 24 -15.36 8.76 2.94
C GLN A 24 -14.67 7.39 3.02
N GLN A 25 -13.78 7.22 3.97
CA GLN A 25 -13.07 5.96 4.21
C GLN A 25 -14.03 4.84 4.64
N LYS A 26 -15.00 5.14 5.49
CA LYS A 26 -16.10 4.21 5.85
C LYS A 26 -16.90 3.76 4.63
N ARG A 27 -17.18 4.67 3.67
CA ARG A 27 -17.84 4.31 2.41
C ARG A 27 -16.99 3.39 1.54
N ILE A 28 -15.67 3.61 1.50
CA ILE A 28 -14.73 2.74 0.76
C ILE A 28 -14.71 1.34 1.38
N LEU A 29 -14.59 1.25 2.71
CA LEU A 29 -14.64 -0.03 3.43
C LEU A 29 -15.96 -0.77 3.15
N LYS A 30 -17.10 -0.09 3.27
CA LYS A 30 -18.42 -0.68 2.99
C LYS A 30 -18.55 -1.17 1.55
N LYS A 31 -18.03 -0.42 0.57
CA LYS A 31 -18.10 -0.76 -0.86
C LYS A 31 -17.33 -2.03 -1.21
N ASN A 32 -16.26 -2.32 -0.49
CA ASN A 32 -15.36 -3.44 -0.75
C ASN A 32 -15.46 -4.59 0.27
N ARG A 33 -16.54 -4.62 1.07
CA ARG A 33 -16.77 -5.67 2.07
C ARG A 33 -16.99 -7.07 1.48
N ASP A 34 -17.27 -7.12 0.16
CA ASP A 34 -17.43 -8.35 -0.61
C ASP A 34 -16.10 -8.99 -1.00
N LEU A 35 -14.99 -8.26 -0.84
CA LEU A 35 -13.69 -8.76 -1.22
C LEU A 35 -13.17 -9.76 -0.18
N GLN A 36 -12.72 -10.90 -0.68
CA GLN A 36 -11.95 -11.87 0.09
C GLN A 36 -10.48 -11.51 0.03
N VAL A 37 -9.80 -11.58 1.19
CA VAL A 37 -8.38 -11.25 1.27
C VAL A 37 -7.62 -12.47 1.76
N GLU A 38 -6.56 -12.82 1.04
CA GLU A 38 -5.69 -13.94 1.34
C GLU A 38 -4.24 -13.47 1.44
N GLU A 39 -3.54 -13.89 2.50
CA GLU A 39 -2.10 -13.70 2.63
C GLU A 39 -1.39 -14.85 1.92
N ILE A 40 -0.52 -14.51 0.98
CA ILE A 40 0.30 -15.48 0.26
C ILE A 40 1.79 -15.11 0.33
N SER A 41 2.66 -16.10 0.19
CA SER A 41 4.07 -15.85 -0.04
C SER A 41 4.28 -15.15 -1.39
N PRO A 42 5.27 -14.25 -1.51
CA PRO A 42 5.58 -13.60 -2.78
C PRO A 42 5.85 -14.63 -3.88
N PHE A 43 5.02 -14.64 -4.89
CA PHE A 43 5.15 -15.53 -6.03
C PHE A 43 4.74 -14.82 -7.32
N PRO A 44 5.60 -14.83 -8.37
CA PRO A 44 5.34 -14.10 -9.61
C PRO A 44 4.44 -14.91 -10.55
N SER A 45 3.21 -15.25 -10.11
CA SER A 45 2.25 -15.94 -10.97
C SER A 45 1.86 -15.10 -12.18
N ASP A 46 1.42 -15.74 -13.26
CA ASP A 46 0.97 -15.05 -14.46
C ASP A 46 -0.18 -14.09 -14.15
N GLU A 47 -1.16 -14.51 -13.36
CA GLU A 47 -2.31 -13.69 -12.96
C GLU A 47 -1.87 -12.43 -12.23
N ILE A 48 -0.93 -12.53 -11.28
CA ILE A 48 -0.43 -11.38 -10.52
C ILE A 48 0.37 -10.45 -11.42
N TYR A 49 1.20 -11.00 -12.30
CA TYR A 49 1.95 -10.19 -13.26
C TYR A 49 1.06 -9.48 -14.27
N ASP A 50 0.03 -10.13 -14.79
CA ASP A 50 -0.93 -9.54 -15.72
C ASP A 50 -1.69 -8.38 -15.09
N LEU A 51 -2.07 -8.51 -13.82
CA LEU A 51 -2.67 -7.40 -13.07
C LEU A 51 -1.68 -6.24 -12.90
N TYR A 52 -0.43 -6.52 -12.54
CA TYR A 52 0.62 -5.52 -12.43
C TYR A 52 0.86 -4.79 -13.76
N GLN A 53 0.97 -5.53 -14.85
CA GLN A 53 1.17 -4.98 -16.20
C GLN A 53 0.04 -4.02 -16.60
N ARG A 54 -1.22 -4.44 -16.43
CA ARG A 54 -2.40 -3.58 -16.70
C ARG A 54 -2.37 -2.31 -15.86
N TYR A 55 -2.03 -2.44 -14.59
CA TYR A 55 -1.93 -1.31 -13.67
C TYR A 55 -0.84 -0.31 -14.09
N ILE A 56 0.37 -0.78 -14.41
CA ILE A 56 1.48 0.09 -14.84
C ILE A 56 1.12 0.80 -16.14
N CYS A 57 0.62 0.09 -17.14
CA CYS A 57 0.23 0.70 -18.42
C CYS A 57 -0.86 1.76 -18.26
N ALA A 58 -1.83 1.55 -17.38
CA ALA A 58 -2.94 2.48 -17.21
C ALA A 58 -2.64 3.68 -16.30
N ARG A 59 -1.72 3.53 -15.33
CA ARG A 59 -1.54 4.51 -14.24
C ARG A 59 -0.14 5.11 -14.14
N HIS A 60 0.86 4.50 -14.75
CA HIS A 60 2.27 4.86 -14.60
C HIS A 60 3.05 4.80 -15.91
N ALA A 61 2.38 5.08 -17.03
CA ALA A 61 3.02 5.13 -18.35
C ALA A 61 4.08 6.24 -18.45
N ASP A 62 4.08 7.20 -17.52
CA ASP A 62 5.02 8.30 -17.36
C ASP A 62 6.17 8.03 -16.37
N GLY A 63 6.25 6.82 -15.81
CA GLY A 63 7.20 6.49 -14.74
C GLY A 63 8.25 5.45 -15.14
N ASP A 64 9.27 5.30 -14.29
CA ASP A 64 10.43 4.40 -14.49
C ASP A 64 10.08 2.91 -14.57
N MET A 65 8.86 2.53 -14.15
CA MET A 65 8.36 1.15 -14.24
C MET A 65 7.72 0.82 -15.60
N TYR A 66 7.63 1.79 -16.50
CA TYR A 66 7.08 1.60 -17.85
C TYR A 66 8.23 1.53 -18.89
N PRO A 67 8.18 0.59 -19.85
CA PRO A 67 7.21 -0.51 -19.98
C PRO A 67 7.43 -1.61 -18.93
N PRO A 68 6.35 -2.22 -18.40
CA PRO A 68 6.48 -3.26 -17.41
C PRO A 68 7.16 -4.51 -17.98
N ASN A 69 8.08 -5.11 -17.23
CA ASN A 69 8.69 -6.39 -17.56
C ASN A 69 8.79 -7.32 -16.35
N ARG A 70 8.86 -8.63 -16.59
CA ARG A 70 8.84 -9.64 -15.51
C ARG A 70 10.08 -9.62 -14.63
N GLU A 71 11.25 -9.31 -15.17
CA GLU A 71 12.50 -9.26 -14.40
C GLU A 71 12.46 -8.12 -13.41
N GLN A 72 12.04 -6.93 -13.86
CA GLN A 72 11.86 -5.76 -13.00
C GLN A 72 10.80 -6.02 -11.93
N PHE A 73 9.65 -6.60 -12.30
CA PHE A 73 8.61 -6.99 -11.36
C PHE A 73 9.14 -7.94 -10.29
N ALA A 74 9.82 -9.02 -10.70
CA ALA A 74 10.38 -10.00 -9.77
C ALA A 74 11.47 -9.37 -8.88
N SER A 75 12.40 -8.60 -9.45
CA SER A 75 13.48 -7.99 -8.70
C SER A 75 13.02 -6.93 -7.70
N PHE A 76 11.91 -6.25 -7.98
CA PHE A 76 11.38 -5.18 -7.14
C PHE A 76 10.38 -5.68 -6.09
N LEU A 77 9.42 -6.53 -6.47
CA LEU A 77 8.29 -6.90 -5.62
C LEU A 77 8.36 -8.33 -5.08
N VAL A 78 8.95 -9.27 -5.85
CA VAL A 78 9.03 -10.67 -5.43
C VAL A 78 10.33 -10.91 -4.69
N LYS A 79 10.34 -10.58 -3.41
CA LYS A 79 11.51 -10.80 -2.54
C LYS A 79 11.34 -12.08 -1.75
N ASP A 80 12.33 -12.97 -1.83
CA ASP A 80 12.42 -14.18 -1.01
C ASP A 80 12.89 -13.84 0.42
N TRP A 81 12.27 -12.81 0.98
CA TRP A 81 12.48 -12.45 2.38
C TRP A 81 11.34 -12.99 3.22
N HIS A 82 11.68 -13.67 4.30
CA HIS A 82 10.70 -14.29 5.21
C HIS A 82 9.66 -13.32 5.80
N PHE A 83 9.88 -12.01 5.73
CA PHE A 83 8.97 -10.98 6.18
C PHE A 83 8.13 -10.34 5.06
N CYS A 84 8.44 -10.58 3.78
CA CYS A 84 7.64 -10.08 2.67
C CYS A 84 6.37 -10.93 2.49
N ARG A 85 5.22 -10.27 2.28
CA ARG A 85 3.92 -10.91 2.08
C ARG A 85 3.14 -10.20 0.99
N PHE A 86 2.36 -10.97 0.23
CA PHE A 86 1.35 -10.46 -0.66
C PHE A 86 -0.03 -10.68 -0.04
N PHE A 87 -0.84 -9.63 -0.01
CA PHE A 87 -2.27 -9.74 0.25
C PHE A 87 -3.01 -9.59 -1.05
N THR A 88 -3.69 -10.66 -1.47
CA THR A 88 -4.53 -10.68 -2.69
C THR A 88 -5.96 -10.34 -2.32
N PHE A 89 -6.60 -9.51 -3.12
CA PHE A 89 -7.99 -9.10 -2.93
C PHE A 89 -8.81 -9.62 -4.11
N ARG A 90 -9.75 -10.52 -3.83
CA ARG A 90 -10.58 -11.18 -4.82
C ARG A 90 -12.05 -10.87 -4.61
N ASP A 91 -12.81 -10.75 -5.71
CA ASP A 91 -14.26 -10.62 -5.64
C ASP A 91 -14.96 -11.99 -5.46
N ALA A 92 -16.29 -11.96 -5.38
CA ALA A 92 -17.10 -13.17 -5.21
C ALA A 92 -16.99 -14.17 -6.39
N THR A 93 -16.50 -13.73 -7.54
CA THR A 93 -16.24 -14.60 -8.71
C THR A 93 -14.80 -15.15 -8.73
N ASN A 94 -14.04 -14.89 -7.66
CA ASN A 94 -12.63 -15.22 -7.53
C ASN A 94 -11.70 -14.42 -8.47
N LYS A 95 -12.18 -13.33 -9.08
CA LYS A 95 -11.34 -12.43 -9.90
C LYS A 95 -10.38 -11.67 -9.00
N LEU A 96 -9.07 -11.68 -9.34
CA LEU A 96 -8.06 -10.89 -8.64
C LEU A 96 -8.22 -9.40 -8.99
N LEU A 97 -8.53 -8.57 -8.00
CA LEU A 97 -8.76 -7.13 -8.18
C LEU A 97 -7.61 -6.27 -7.67
N ALA A 98 -6.88 -6.70 -6.66
CA ALA A 98 -5.73 -5.96 -6.15
C ALA A 98 -4.72 -6.89 -5.48
N VAL A 99 -3.48 -6.43 -5.41
CA VAL A 99 -2.41 -7.03 -4.61
C VAL A 99 -1.73 -5.93 -3.80
N ALA A 100 -1.62 -6.12 -2.50
CA ALA A 100 -0.78 -5.29 -1.64
C ALA A 100 0.48 -6.06 -1.26
N VAL A 101 1.63 -5.53 -1.66
CA VAL A 101 2.95 -6.02 -1.27
C VAL A 101 3.33 -5.34 0.03
N THR A 102 3.68 -6.12 1.03
CA THR A 102 3.97 -5.62 2.37
C THR A 102 5.18 -6.30 2.98
N ASP A 103 5.84 -5.59 3.88
CA ASP A 103 6.84 -6.19 4.77
C ASP A 103 6.29 -6.21 6.19
N LYS A 104 6.28 -7.41 6.79
CA LYS A 104 5.91 -7.61 8.19
C LYS A 104 7.10 -7.29 9.07
N MET A 105 6.96 -6.25 9.89
CA MET A 105 7.97 -5.79 10.83
C MET A 105 7.64 -6.24 12.25
N ALA A 106 8.55 -6.05 13.20
CA ALA A 106 8.34 -6.46 14.59
C ALA A 106 7.11 -5.79 15.24
N ASN A 107 6.82 -4.54 14.86
CA ASN A 107 5.76 -3.72 15.47
C ASN A 107 4.77 -3.12 14.45
N GLY A 108 4.71 -3.64 13.23
CA GLY A 108 3.80 -3.10 12.23
C GLY A 108 3.98 -3.72 10.85
N ILE A 109 3.25 -3.16 9.89
CA ILE A 109 3.32 -3.54 8.48
C ILE A 109 3.81 -2.34 7.67
N SER A 110 4.80 -2.56 6.81
CA SER A 110 5.21 -1.59 5.81
C SER A 110 4.43 -1.81 4.52
N ALA A 111 3.66 -0.82 4.08
CA ALA A 111 2.97 -0.81 2.80
C ALA A 111 3.97 -0.49 1.68
N VAL A 112 4.57 -1.52 1.08
CA VAL A 112 5.64 -1.37 0.09
C VAL A 112 5.06 -0.91 -1.24
N TYR A 113 4.09 -1.66 -1.77
CA TYR A 113 3.47 -1.34 -3.06
C TYR A 113 2.07 -1.94 -3.16
N THR A 114 1.17 -1.24 -3.84
CA THR A 114 -0.17 -1.76 -4.14
C THR A 114 -0.50 -1.52 -5.60
N PHE A 115 -0.88 -2.57 -6.31
CA PHE A 115 -1.39 -2.48 -7.67
C PHE A 115 -2.76 -3.15 -7.76
N PHE A 116 -3.60 -2.65 -8.68
CA PHE A 116 -5.01 -3.06 -8.73
C PHE A 116 -5.58 -2.91 -10.12
N ASP A 117 -6.72 -3.55 -10.37
CA ASP A 117 -7.44 -3.50 -11.63
C ASP A 117 -7.85 -2.05 -11.95
N PRO A 118 -7.27 -1.45 -13.01
CA PRO A 118 -7.55 -0.05 -13.36
C PRO A 118 -8.99 0.18 -13.82
N GLU A 119 -9.72 -0.87 -14.23
CA GLU A 119 -11.12 -0.77 -14.62
C GLU A 119 -12.04 -0.62 -13.42
N GLU A 120 -11.64 -1.07 -12.25
CA GLU A 120 -12.39 -1.00 -10.99
C GLU A 120 -12.26 0.38 -10.29
N HIS A 121 -12.20 1.46 -11.06
CA HIS A 121 -11.97 2.82 -10.54
C HIS A 121 -13.01 3.28 -9.50
N LYS A 122 -14.24 2.75 -9.56
CA LYS A 122 -15.31 3.08 -8.61
C LYS A 122 -15.06 2.51 -7.21
N ARG A 123 -14.26 1.45 -7.07
CA ARG A 123 -13.97 0.77 -5.80
C ARG A 123 -12.92 1.48 -4.95
N SER A 124 -12.08 2.33 -5.54
CA SER A 124 -10.96 3.00 -4.84
C SER A 124 -10.01 2.00 -4.17
N LEU A 125 -9.64 0.94 -4.89
CA LEU A 125 -8.92 -0.23 -4.36
C LEU A 125 -7.59 0.11 -3.68
N GLY A 126 -6.82 1.08 -4.19
CA GLY A 126 -5.58 1.51 -3.54
C GLY A 126 -5.80 2.11 -2.14
N ARG A 127 -6.88 2.91 -1.97
CA ARG A 127 -7.27 3.43 -0.64
C ARG A 127 -7.82 2.33 0.26
N PHE A 128 -8.61 1.43 -0.32
CA PHE A 128 -9.14 0.29 0.41
C PHE A 128 -8.02 -0.60 0.96
N ALA A 129 -7.02 -0.91 0.15
CA ALA A 129 -5.89 -1.75 0.58
C ALA A 129 -5.15 -1.16 1.79
N ILE A 130 -4.96 0.16 1.85
CA ILE A 130 -4.36 0.81 3.03
C ILE A 130 -5.29 0.72 4.24
N LEU A 131 -6.58 1.00 4.09
CA LEU A 131 -7.55 0.90 5.18
C LEU A 131 -7.63 -0.52 5.72
N TRP A 132 -7.62 -1.51 4.83
CA TRP A 132 -7.59 -2.92 5.20
C TRP A 132 -6.31 -3.28 5.96
N GLN A 133 -5.14 -2.82 5.50
CA GLN A 133 -3.87 -3.03 6.20
C GLN A 133 -3.87 -2.40 7.60
N ILE A 134 -4.51 -1.25 7.81
CA ILE A 134 -4.66 -0.63 9.13
C ILE A 134 -5.48 -1.53 10.07
N GLU A 135 -6.63 -2.03 9.62
CA GLU A 135 -7.47 -2.93 10.40
C GLU A 135 -6.78 -4.27 10.65
N HIS A 136 -6.10 -4.81 9.64
CA HIS A 136 -5.33 -6.05 9.78
C HIS A 136 -4.18 -5.91 10.78
N THR A 137 -3.41 -4.82 10.70
CA THR A 137 -2.32 -4.52 11.64
C THR A 137 -2.84 -4.38 13.06
N ARG A 138 -4.01 -3.72 13.25
CA ARG A 138 -4.68 -3.62 14.54
C ARG A 138 -5.10 -4.99 15.08
N SER A 139 -5.63 -5.88 14.23
CA SER A 139 -6.05 -7.24 14.63
C SER A 139 -4.89 -8.14 15.05
N LEU A 140 -3.66 -7.77 14.68
CA LEU A 140 -2.42 -8.46 15.08
C LEU A 140 -1.76 -7.82 16.31
N ASP A 141 -2.42 -6.88 17.00
CA ASP A 141 -1.89 -6.13 18.14
C ASP A 141 -0.56 -5.42 17.83
N MET A 142 -0.37 -4.98 16.58
CA MET A 142 0.79 -4.21 16.16
C MET A 142 0.51 -2.70 16.23
N ASP A 143 1.57 -1.88 16.23
CA ASP A 143 1.47 -0.44 16.49
C ASP A 143 1.05 0.40 15.28
N ALA A 144 1.58 0.11 14.09
CA ALA A 144 1.45 1.03 12.96
C ALA A 144 1.53 0.38 11.57
N VAL A 145 0.90 1.06 10.60
CA VAL A 145 1.17 0.85 9.17
C VAL A 145 2.11 1.94 8.67
N TYR A 146 3.27 1.54 8.17
CA TYR A 146 4.28 2.43 7.59
C TYR A 146 3.98 2.65 6.11
N LEU A 147 3.77 3.93 5.73
CA LEU A 147 3.38 4.30 4.37
C LEU A 147 4.57 4.69 3.47
N GLY A 148 5.80 4.53 3.97
CA GLY A 148 6.99 5.01 3.30
C GLY A 148 7.16 6.53 3.39
N TYR A 149 7.88 7.14 2.44
CA TYR A 149 8.18 8.58 2.49
C TYR A 149 7.01 9.44 2.03
N TRP A 150 6.81 10.55 2.70
CA TRP A 150 6.01 11.69 2.26
C TRP A 150 6.94 12.82 1.80
N ILE A 151 6.59 13.48 0.69
CA ILE A 151 7.31 14.62 0.14
C ILE A 151 6.28 15.72 -0.13
N LYS A 152 6.47 16.89 0.48
CA LYS A 152 5.52 18.02 0.46
C LYS A 152 5.06 18.40 -0.95
N ASP A 153 6.00 18.50 -1.88
CA ASP A 153 5.74 18.99 -3.24
C ASP A 153 5.45 17.86 -4.25
N CYS A 154 5.30 16.62 -3.78
CA CYS A 154 4.97 15.48 -4.59
C CYS A 154 3.48 15.10 -4.47
N ARG A 155 2.67 15.48 -5.48
CA ARG A 155 1.22 15.18 -5.50
C ARG A 155 0.91 13.69 -5.36
N LYS A 156 1.76 12.82 -5.96
CA LYS A 156 1.60 11.34 -5.89
C LYS A 156 1.75 10.79 -4.46
N MET A 157 2.29 11.58 -3.50
CA MET A 157 2.49 11.18 -2.11
C MET A 157 1.53 11.83 -1.11
N ASN A 158 0.74 12.81 -1.54
CA ASN A 158 -0.13 13.60 -0.65
C ASN A 158 -1.26 12.77 0.00
N TYR A 159 -1.68 11.66 -0.63
CA TYR A 159 -2.69 10.77 -0.08
C TYR A 159 -2.35 10.22 1.31
N LYS A 160 -1.06 10.17 1.67
CA LYS A 160 -0.60 9.65 2.97
C LYS A 160 -1.10 10.48 4.16
N THR A 161 -1.31 11.78 3.95
CA THR A 161 -1.86 12.68 4.97
C THR A 161 -3.38 12.60 5.13
N GLU A 162 -4.07 11.80 4.31
CA GLU A 162 -5.50 11.56 4.41
C GLU A 162 -5.86 10.53 5.52
N TYR A 163 -4.88 9.73 5.99
CA TYR A 163 -5.08 8.71 7.03
C TYR A 163 -4.75 9.29 8.41
N ARG A 164 -5.65 10.15 8.92
CA ARG A 164 -5.42 10.83 10.21
C ARG A 164 -5.98 10.04 11.39
N PRO A 165 -5.26 10.04 12.54
CA PRO A 165 -3.98 10.68 12.75
C PRO A 165 -2.85 9.98 11.99
N VAL A 166 -1.95 10.75 11.38
CA VAL A 166 -0.73 10.27 10.74
C VAL A 166 0.48 10.77 11.52
N GLU A 167 1.51 9.97 11.64
CA GLU A 167 2.76 10.35 12.28
C GLU A 167 3.87 10.49 11.24
N MET A 168 4.63 11.57 11.35
CA MET A 168 5.78 11.92 10.51
C MET A 168 7.06 11.84 11.33
N LEU A 169 8.11 11.21 10.80
CA LEU A 169 9.41 11.13 11.48
C LEU A 169 10.20 12.41 11.22
N VAL A 170 10.23 13.31 12.18
CA VAL A 170 10.95 14.60 12.13
C VAL A 170 11.99 14.63 13.24
N ASN A 171 13.24 14.92 12.91
CA ASN A 171 14.34 14.97 13.89
C ASN A 171 14.38 13.72 14.80
N GLN A 172 14.24 12.53 14.19
CA GLN A 172 14.24 11.22 14.86
C GLN A 172 13.10 11.02 15.87
N ARG A 173 12.04 11.80 15.79
CA ARG A 173 10.83 11.67 16.62
C ARG A 173 9.59 11.59 15.77
N TRP A 174 8.68 10.69 16.15
CA TRP A 174 7.36 10.61 15.52
C TRP A 174 6.47 11.76 16.02
N VAL A 175 6.13 12.67 15.11
CA VAL A 175 5.25 13.82 15.35
C VAL A 175 3.88 13.51 14.76
N ARG A 176 2.84 13.57 15.59
CA ARG A 176 1.47 13.27 15.20
C ARG A 176 0.80 14.49 14.58
N LEU A 177 0.17 14.28 13.43
CA LEU A 177 -0.71 15.22 12.75
C LEU A 177 -2.15 14.71 12.89
N THR A 178 -3.00 15.48 13.54
CA THR A 178 -4.43 15.20 13.75
C THR A 178 -5.30 15.86 12.68
#